data_8addcbc7d573a1b93a13d8d98bcf6ac9
#
_entry.id   8addcbc7d573a1b93a13d8d98bcf6ac9
#
_cell.length_a   1.000
_cell.length_b   1.000
_cell.length_c   1.000
_cell.angle_alpha   90.00
_cell.angle_beta   90.00
_cell.angle_gamma   90.00
#
_symmetry.space_group_name_H-M   'P 1'
#
loop_
_entity.id
_entity.type
_entity.pdbx_description
1 polymer ?
#
loop_
_entity_poly.entity_id
_entity_poly.type
_entity_poly.pdbx_seq_one_letter_code
_entity_poly.pdbx_strand_id
1 'polypeptide(L)'
;MESRHLRIGRRRIWMLSGACFLVLGPVGYFLGGWIPLAALIVALTAATSVSHWKAASWLAPAVERGQRESRRDVATFCVVIAVSGYAQPPAHASPSPGAPDLAALRLEAYRAAAHDDLDEELRGLAADALAAADAAHTEDTPVAWRAARASAERLAHAAQEGNPYVRNLLIQWVEGNPAADR
;
A
#
# COMPACT_ATOMS: atom_id res chain seq x y z
N MET A 1 -11.09 16.05 0.53
CA MET A 1 -9.62 16.14 0.29
C MET A 1 -9.35 15.64 -1.11
N GLU A 2 -8.87 16.49 -2.01
CA GLU A 2 -8.55 16.11 -3.40
C GLU A 2 -7.24 15.28 -3.36
N SER A 3 -7.26 14.05 -3.86
CA SER A 3 -6.10 13.16 -3.78
C SER A 3 -4.92 13.79 -4.55
N ARG A 4 -3.69 13.61 -4.04
CA ARG A 4 -2.44 14.14 -4.62
C ARG A 4 -2.28 13.73 -6.10
N HIS A 5 -2.79 12.55 -6.48
CA HIS A 5 -2.77 12.01 -7.85
C HIS A 5 -3.70 12.75 -8.82
N LEU A 6 -4.88 13.18 -8.38
CA LEU A 6 -5.79 14.01 -9.19
C LEU A 6 -5.16 15.37 -9.49
N ARG A 7 -4.46 15.96 -8.53
CA ARG A 7 -3.76 17.24 -8.68
C ARG A 7 -2.60 17.15 -9.69
N ILE A 8 -1.84 16.05 -9.67
CA ILE A 8 -0.75 15.80 -10.63
C ILE A 8 -1.30 15.56 -12.03
N GLY A 9 -2.37 14.77 -12.17
CA GLY A 9 -3.04 14.52 -13.45
C GLY A 9 -3.57 15.82 -14.07
N ARG A 10 -4.24 16.66 -13.28
CA ARG A 10 -4.73 17.98 -13.70
C ARG A 10 -3.60 18.89 -14.19
N ARG A 11 -2.48 18.94 -13.46
CA ARG A 11 -1.31 19.77 -13.84
C ARG A 11 -0.69 19.32 -15.17
N ARG A 12 -0.63 18.00 -15.43
CA ARG A 12 -0.12 17.46 -16.71
C ARG A 12 -1.03 17.80 -17.88
N ILE A 13 -2.35 17.73 -17.71
CA ILE A 13 -3.33 18.13 -18.74
C ILE A 13 -3.15 19.60 -19.09
N TRP A 14 -3.00 20.48 -18.10
CA TRP A 14 -2.77 21.91 -18.32
C TRP A 14 -1.44 22.20 -19.03
N MET A 15 -0.36 21.49 -18.67
CA MET A 15 0.94 21.64 -19.35
C MET A 15 0.89 21.18 -20.80
N LEU A 16 0.24 20.05 -21.08
CA LEU A 16 0.09 19.55 -22.46
C LEU A 16 -0.78 20.50 -23.30
N SER A 17 -1.88 21.01 -22.76
CA SER A 17 -2.71 21.99 -23.44
C SER A 17 -1.97 23.29 -23.73
N GLY A 18 -1.17 23.78 -22.79
CA GLY A 18 -0.33 24.97 -22.99
C GLY A 18 0.74 24.77 -24.06
N ALA A 19 1.40 23.61 -24.09
CA ALA A 19 2.38 23.25 -25.12
C ALA A 19 1.74 23.17 -26.52
N CYS A 20 0.54 22.56 -26.63
CA CYS A 20 -0.22 22.55 -27.88
C CYS A 20 -0.58 23.97 -28.37
N PHE A 21 -0.97 24.85 -27.45
CA PHE A 21 -1.26 26.26 -27.79
C PHE A 21 -0.02 26.99 -28.33
N LEU A 22 1.14 26.80 -27.70
CA LEU A 22 2.39 27.44 -28.12
C LEU A 22 2.89 26.97 -29.49
N VAL A 23 2.64 25.71 -29.84
CA VAL A 23 3.11 25.15 -31.12
C VAL A 23 2.10 25.41 -32.25
N LEU A 24 0.82 25.15 -31.99
CA LEU A 24 -0.21 25.22 -33.03
C LEU A 24 -0.77 26.64 -33.27
N GLY A 25 -0.64 27.54 -32.30
CA GLY A 25 -1.08 28.94 -32.44
C GLY A 25 -0.37 29.69 -33.56
N PRO A 26 0.96 29.75 -33.58
CA PRO A 26 1.73 30.38 -34.67
C PRO A 26 1.47 29.74 -36.05
N VAL A 27 1.39 28.40 -36.10
CA VAL A 27 1.12 27.66 -37.33
C VAL A 27 -0.26 28.02 -37.89
N GLY A 28 -1.29 28.09 -37.06
CA GLY A 28 -2.63 28.49 -37.48
C GLY A 28 -2.70 29.92 -38.01
N TYR A 29 -1.95 30.83 -37.39
CA TYR A 29 -1.86 32.23 -37.84
C TYR A 29 -1.18 32.39 -39.19
N PHE A 30 -0.05 31.68 -39.43
CA PHE A 30 0.70 31.73 -40.69
C PHE A 30 -0.03 31.07 -41.87
N LEU A 31 -0.88 30.04 -41.61
CA LEU A 31 -1.55 29.28 -42.67
C LEU A 31 -2.89 29.89 -43.14
N GLY A 32 -3.54 30.77 -42.41
CA GLY A 32 -4.85 31.24 -42.84
C GLY A 32 -5.41 32.46 -42.11
N GLY A 33 -4.60 33.17 -41.36
CA GLY A 33 -5.03 34.42 -40.70
C GLY A 33 -5.91 34.18 -39.46
N TRP A 34 -6.78 35.14 -39.10
CA TRP A 34 -7.52 35.18 -37.85
C TRP A 34 -8.61 34.12 -37.72
N ILE A 35 -9.25 33.72 -38.81
CA ILE A 35 -10.41 32.78 -38.74
C ILE A 35 -9.98 31.37 -38.32
N PRO A 36 -8.98 30.74 -38.92
CA PRO A 36 -8.50 29.40 -38.49
C PRO A 36 -7.87 29.45 -37.10
N LEU A 37 -7.24 30.55 -36.72
CA LEU A 37 -6.71 30.72 -35.36
C LEU A 37 -7.83 30.72 -34.33
N ALA A 38 -8.90 31.47 -34.56
CA ALA A 38 -10.08 31.52 -33.68
C ALA A 38 -10.75 30.14 -33.56
N ALA A 39 -10.94 29.45 -34.69
CA ALA A 39 -11.51 28.10 -34.69
C ALA A 39 -10.63 27.10 -33.91
N LEU A 40 -9.31 27.17 -34.05
CA LEU A 40 -8.37 26.34 -33.29
C LEU A 40 -8.43 26.61 -31.79
N ILE A 41 -8.52 27.87 -31.38
CA ILE A 41 -8.67 28.28 -29.98
C ILE A 41 -9.94 27.70 -29.38
N VAL A 42 -11.08 27.83 -30.07
CA VAL A 42 -12.35 27.28 -29.63
C VAL A 42 -12.32 25.78 -29.51
N ALA A 43 -11.78 25.09 -30.53
CA ALA A 43 -11.66 23.63 -30.53
C ALA A 43 -10.76 23.11 -29.38
N LEU A 44 -9.60 23.73 -29.15
CA LEU A 44 -8.69 23.38 -28.06
C LEU A 44 -9.30 23.66 -26.70
N THR A 45 -10.02 24.79 -26.54
CA THR A 45 -10.69 25.13 -25.30
C THR A 45 -11.82 24.15 -24.99
N ALA A 46 -12.63 23.80 -26.00
CA ALA A 46 -13.68 22.80 -25.87
C ALA A 46 -13.12 21.42 -25.53
N ALA A 47 -12.08 20.97 -26.24
CA ALA A 47 -11.42 19.69 -25.98
C ALA A 47 -10.82 19.63 -24.57
N THR A 48 -10.18 20.71 -24.10
CA THR A 48 -9.60 20.83 -22.78
C THR A 48 -10.69 20.79 -21.69
N SER A 49 -11.79 21.50 -21.90
CA SER A 49 -12.92 21.54 -20.97
C SER A 49 -13.59 20.17 -20.85
N VAL A 50 -13.83 19.48 -21.96
CA VAL A 50 -14.41 18.12 -21.98
C VAL A 50 -13.44 17.13 -21.33
N SER A 51 -12.16 17.19 -21.65
CA SER A 51 -11.14 16.33 -21.02
C SER A 51 -11.04 16.56 -19.52
N HIS A 52 -11.14 17.82 -19.09
CA HIS A 52 -11.11 18.17 -17.67
C HIS A 52 -12.36 17.68 -16.94
N TRP A 53 -13.54 17.78 -17.56
CA TRP A 53 -14.80 17.31 -16.99
C TRP A 53 -14.84 15.77 -16.89
N LYS A 54 -14.37 15.08 -17.94
CA LYS A 54 -14.31 13.61 -17.98
C LYS A 54 -13.08 13.00 -17.28
N ALA A 55 -12.04 13.78 -16.99
CA ALA A 55 -10.82 13.27 -16.37
C ALA A 55 -11.09 12.59 -15.02
N ALA A 56 -12.01 13.12 -14.22
CA ALA A 56 -12.39 12.53 -12.95
C ALA A 56 -13.00 11.13 -13.13
N SER A 57 -13.91 10.95 -14.10
CA SER A 57 -14.56 9.66 -14.36
C SER A 57 -13.62 8.65 -15.01
N TRP A 58 -12.68 9.07 -15.83
CA TRP A 58 -11.70 8.17 -16.46
C TRP A 58 -10.58 7.75 -15.51
N LEU A 59 -10.18 8.65 -14.60
CA LEU A 59 -9.11 8.37 -13.63
C LEU A 59 -9.63 7.70 -12.35
N ALA A 60 -10.92 7.85 -12.03
CA ALA A 60 -11.52 7.26 -10.83
C ALA A 60 -11.23 5.76 -10.70
N PRO A 61 -11.46 4.89 -11.72
CA PRO A 61 -11.23 3.46 -11.58
C PRO A 61 -9.73 3.11 -11.43
N ALA A 62 -8.83 3.93 -11.96
CA ALA A 62 -7.39 3.72 -11.78
C ALA A 62 -6.93 4.15 -10.37
N VAL A 63 -7.49 5.26 -9.86
CA VAL A 63 -7.22 5.74 -8.51
C VAL A 63 -7.78 4.77 -7.46
N GLU A 64 -9.00 4.25 -7.67
CA GLU A 64 -9.58 3.26 -6.76
C GLU A 64 -8.79 1.96 -6.73
N ARG A 65 -8.33 1.46 -7.89
CA ARG A 65 -7.45 0.28 -7.94
C ARG A 65 -6.16 0.51 -7.17
N GLY A 66 -5.46 1.61 -7.44
CA GLY A 66 -4.23 1.95 -6.72
C GLY A 66 -4.45 2.14 -5.21
N GLN A 67 -5.62 2.63 -4.77
CA GLN A 67 -5.95 2.72 -3.37
C GLN A 67 -6.22 1.35 -2.73
N ARG A 68 -6.89 0.44 -3.44
CA ARG A 68 -7.13 -0.93 -2.96
C ARG A 68 -5.82 -1.71 -2.86
N GLU A 69 -4.97 -1.64 -3.90
CA GLU A 69 -3.63 -2.24 -3.88
C GLU A 69 -2.80 -1.72 -2.70
N SER A 70 -2.75 -0.40 -2.50
CA SER A 70 -2.03 0.19 -1.37
C SER A 70 -2.57 -0.22 0.00
N ARG A 71 -3.90 -0.38 0.16
CA ARG A 71 -4.49 -0.87 1.42
C ARG A 71 -4.12 -2.32 1.66
N ARG A 72 -4.19 -3.15 0.61
CA ARG A 72 -3.79 -4.56 0.67
C ARG A 72 -2.32 -4.69 1.07
N ASP A 73 -1.42 -3.91 0.47
CA ASP A 73 0.00 -3.91 0.78
C ASP A 73 0.27 -3.57 2.25
N VAL A 74 -0.40 -2.52 2.75
CA VAL A 74 -0.30 -2.11 4.16
C VAL A 74 -0.87 -3.17 5.09
N ALA A 75 -2.04 -3.76 4.77
CA ALA A 75 -2.63 -4.82 5.57
C ALA A 75 -1.72 -6.06 5.63
N THR A 76 -1.15 -6.46 4.49
CA THR A 76 -0.19 -7.57 4.40
C THR A 76 1.07 -7.30 5.23
N PHE A 77 1.64 -6.12 5.15
CA PHE A 77 2.78 -5.73 5.97
C PHE A 77 2.44 -5.76 7.47
N CYS A 78 1.32 -5.16 7.86
CA CYS A 78 0.90 -5.12 9.26
C CYS A 78 0.66 -6.52 9.85
N VAL A 79 0.03 -7.43 9.10
CA VAL A 79 -0.23 -8.78 9.62
C VAL A 79 1.07 -9.57 9.81
N VAL A 80 2.03 -9.46 8.88
CA VAL A 80 3.33 -10.13 9.05
C VAL A 80 4.06 -9.63 10.30
N ILE A 81 4.12 -8.31 10.51
CA ILE A 81 4.81 -7.73 11.66
C ILE A 81 4.10 -8.10 12.98
N ALA A 82 2.77 -7.95 13.04
CA ALA A 82 2.01 -8.21 14.26
C ALA A 82 2.06 -9.70 14.65
N VAL A 83 1.88 -10.60 13.68
CA VAL A 83 1.93 -12.06 13.94
C VAL A 83 3.35 -12.51 14.28
N SER A 84 4.37 -12.01 13.58
CA SER A 84 5.77 -12.33 13.89
C SER A 84 6.17 -11.82 15.27
N GLY A 85 5.70 -10.64 15.67
CA GLY A 85 5.94 -10.13 17.02
C GLY A 85 5.27 -10.97 18.12
N TYR A 86 4.05 -11.44 17.86
CA TYR A 86 3.31 -12.28 18.80
C TYR A 86 3.87 -13.72 18.86
N ALA A 87 4.44 -14.24 17.77
CA ALA A 87 5.04 -15.57 17.70
C ALA A 87 6.46 -15.66 18.32
N GLN A 88 6.93 -14.61 18.98
CA GLN A 88 8.22 -14.61 19.69
C GLN A 88 8.04 -14.94 21.18
N PRO A 89 8.95 -15.71 21.78
CA PRO A 89 8.94 -15.93 23.20
C PRO A 89 9.10 -14.60 23.95
N PRO A 90 8.37 -14.38 25.05
CA PRO A 90 8.56 -13.19 25.86
C PRO A 90 10.03 -13.13 26.31
N ALA A 91 10.67 -11.99 26.06
CA ALA A 91 12.05 -11.80 26.52
C ALA A 91 12.06 -11.95 28.05
N HIS A 92 12.82 -12.91 28.59
CA HIS A 92 12.98 -13.11 30.03
C HIS A 92 13.75 -11.97 30.74
N ALA A 93 14.07 -10.89 30.00
CA ALA A 93 14.57 -9.66 30.60
C ALA A 93 13.45 -8.95 31.37
N SER A 94 13.78 -8.43 32.54
CA SER A 94 12.90 -7.61 33.39
C SER A 94 12.03 -6.68 32.53
N PRO A 95 10.72 -6.56 32.78
CA PRO A 95 9.83 -5.76 31.95
C PRO A 95 10.38 -4.32 31.91
N SER A 96 10.93 -3.94 30.76
CA SER A 96 11.29 -2.55 30.52
C SER A 96 10.01 -1.73 30.61
N PRO A 97 10.02 -0.58 31.32
CA PRO A 97 8.88 0.32 31.28
C PRO A 97 8.61 0.73 29.84
N GLY A 98 7.51 0.24 29.28
CA GLY A 98 7.12 0.42 27.87
C GLY A 98 7.15 -0.84 27.01
N ALA A 99 7.50 -2.02 27.54
CA ALA A 99 7.30 -3.27 26.82
C ALA A 99 5.80 -3.46 26.53
N PRO A 100 5.40 -3.80 25.30
CA PRO A 100 3.99 -4.02 25.00
C PRO A 100 3.45 -5.17 25.82
N ASP A 101 2.26 -5.00 26.40
CA ASP A 101 1.54 -6.04 27.10
C ASP A 101 1.19 -7.19 26.14
N LEU A 102 1.38 -8.43 26.58
CA LEU A 102 1.05 -9.63 25.80
C LEU A 102 -0.38 -9.61 25.26
N ALA A 103 -1.33 -9.13 26.09
CA ALA A 103 -2.73 -9.00 25.68
C ALA A 103 -2.89 -7.97 24.54
N ALA A 104 -2.12 -6.90 24.57
CA ALA A 104 -2.10 -5.90 23.50
C ALA A 104 -1.51 -6.47 22.21
N LEU A 105 -0.38 -7.17 22.29
CA LEU A 105 0.26 -7.84 21.13
C LEU A 105 -0.68 -8.86 20.49
N ARG A 106 -1.32 -9.69 21.32
CA ARG A 106 -2.32 -10.66 20.87
C ARG A 106 -3.46 -9.97 20.13
N LEU A 107 -4.05 -8.95 20.74
CA LEU A 107 -5.16 -8.21 20.15
C LEU A 107 -4.79 -7.56 18.82
N GLU A 108 -3.59 -6.99 18.72
CA GLU A 108 -3.08 -6.38 17.50
C GLU A 108 -2.90 -7.42 16.39
N ALA A 109 -2.30 -8.58 16.71
CA ALA A 109 -2.10 -9.67 15.77
C ALA A 109 -3.43 -10.23 15.23
N TYR A 110 -4.43 -10.44 16.10
CA TYR A 110 -5.75 -10.88 15.68
C TYR A 110 -6.50 -9.83 14.84
N ARG A 111 -6.39 -8.55 15.19
CA ARG A 111 -6.98 -7.45 14.38
C ARG A 111 -6.34 -7.36 13.01
N ALA A 112 -5.03 -7.49 12.93
CA ALA A 112 -4.31 -7.48 11.66
C ALA A 112 -4.71 -8.67 10.77
N ALA A 113 -4.84 -9.87 11.34
CA ALA A 113 -5.26 -11.08 10.63
C ALA A 113 -6.72 -11.04 10.16
N ALA A 114 -7.60 -10.32 10.87
CA ALA A 114 -9.00 -10.15 10.52
C ALA A 114 -9.27 -9.02 9.52
N HIS A 115 -8.22 -8.36 8.96
CA HIS A 115 -8.40 -7.24 8.05
C HIS A 115 -9.02 -7.67 6.73
N ASP A 116 -10.05 -6.93 6.26
CA ASP A 116 -10.85 -7.28 5.07
C ASP A 116 -10.04 -7.25 3.77
N ASP A 117 -9.00 -6.40 3.70
CA ASP A 117 -8.15 -6.26 2.51
C ASP A 117 -7.07 -7.37 2.38
N LEU A 118 -6.99 -8.32 3.34
CA LEU A 118 -6.09 -9.48 3.24
C LEU A 118 -6.66 -10.53 2.28
N ASP A 119 -5.76 -11.14 1.49
CA ASP A 119 -6.08 -12.32 0.70
C ASP A 119 -6.50 -13.49 1.58
N GLU A 120 -7.36 -14.34 1.04
CA GLU A 120 -7.85 -15.53 1.74
C GLU A 120 -6.71 -16.49 2.13
N GLU A 121 -5.72 -16.66 1.26
CA GLU A 121 -4.52 -17.46 1.53
C GLU A 121 -3.70 -16.90 2.69
N LEU A 122 -3.38 -15.60 2.65
CA LEU A 122 -2.64 -14.95 3.73
C LEU A 122 -3.42 -14.94 5.04
N ARG A 123 -4.74 -14.82 4.99
CA ARG A 123 -5.61 -14.90 6.16
C ARG A 123 -5.57 -16.31 6.78
N GLY A 124 -5.57 -17.36 5.95
CA GLY A 124 -5.41 -18.74 6.41
C GLY A 124 -4.07 -18.97 7.10
N LEU A 125 -2.96 -18.53 6.46
CA LEU A 125 -1.62 -18.62 7.04
C LEU A 125 -1.47 -17.82 8.34
N ALA A 126 -2.10 -16.64 8.43
CA ALA A 126 -2.12 -15.84 9.64
C ALA A 126 -2.89 -16.53 10.77
N ALA A 127 -4.03 -17.16 10.46
CA ALA A 127 -4.80 -17.92 11.44
C ALA A 127 -4.00 -19.12 11.98
N ASP A 128 -3.31 -19.87 11.12
CA ASP A 128 -2.44 -20.98 11.51
C ASP A 128 -1.28 -20.50 12.40
N ALA A 129 -0.67 -19.37 12.05
CA ALA A 129 0.43 -18.80 12.83
C ALA A 129 -0.05 -18.30 14.19
N LEU A 130 -1.23 -17.69 14.28
CA LEU A 130 -1.85 -17.27 15.53
C LEU A 130 -2.20 -18.45 16.43
N ALA A 131 -2.77 -19.52 15.87
CA ALA A 131 -3.08 -20.74 16.63
C ALA A 131 -1.78 -21.39 17.21
N ALA A 132 -0.72 -21.43 16.42
CA ALA A 132 0.57 -21.94 16.87
C ALA A 132 1.19 -21.03 17.96
N ALA A 133 1.06 -19.71 17.83
CA ALA A 133 1.53 -18.74 18.82
C ALA A 133 0.73 -18.85 20.14
N ASP A 134 -0.60 -18.98 20.08
CA ASP A 134 -1.44 -19.20 21.28
C ASP A 134 -1.07 -20.49 22.02
N ALA A 135 -0.81 -21.58 21.27
CA ALA A 135 -0.32 -22.82 21.85
C ALA A 135 1.06 -22.62 22.53
N ALA A 136 1.98 -21.90 21.87
CA ALA A 136 3.31 -21.62 22.42
C ALA A 136 3.24 -20.79 23.72
N HIS A 137 2.36 -19.79 23.78
CA HIS A 137 2.14 -18.99 24.98
C HIS A 137 1.49 -19.80 26.13
N THR A 138 0.76 -20.86 25.80
CA THR A 138 0.10 -21.74 26.79
C THR A 138 1.04 -22.82 27.30
N GLU A 139 1.79 -23.45 26.38
CA GLU A 139 2.66 -24.60 26.70
C GLU A 139 4.05 -24.18 27.20
N ASP A 140 4.51 -23.00 26.78
CA ASP A 140 5.84 -22.41 27.04
C ASP A 140 7.01 -23.39 26.82
N THR A 141 6.93 -24.19 25.76
CA THR A 141 7.96 -25.18 25.42
C THR A 141 8.80 -24.71 24.23
N PRO A 142 10.10 -25.09 24.18
CA PRO A 142 10.93 -24.77 23.01
C PRO A 142 10.41 -25.37 21.70
N VAL A 143 9.64 -26.44 21.77
CA VAL A 143 9.03 -27.08 20.60
C VAL A 143 7.86 -26.24 20.08
N ALA A 144 6.98 -25.79 20.97
CA ALA A 144 5.84 -24.94 20.63
C ALA A 144 6.33 -23.60 20.05
N TRP A 145 7.35 -22.98 20.63
CA TRP A 145 7.93 -21.74 20.12
C TRP A 145 8.57 -21.90 18.73
N ARG A 146 9.22 -23.04 18.47
CA ARG A 146 9.73 -23.33 17.12
C ARG A 146 8.59 -23.48 16.11
N ALA A 147 7.49 -24.13 16.47
CA ALA A 147 6.33 -24.29 15.61
C ALA A 147 5.66 -22.94 15.32
N ALA A 148 5.49 -22.07 16.32
CA ALA A 148 4.96 -20.73 16.16
C ALA A 148 5.80 -19.89 15.20
N ARG A 149 7.13 -19.88 15.40
CA ARG A 149 8.07 -19.18 14.51
C ARG A 149 8.01 -19.70 13.09
N ALA A 150 8.05 -21.02 12.88
CA ALA A 150 7.97 -21.62 11.55
C ALA A 150 6.64 -21.27 10.82
N SER A 151 5.54 -21.13 11.55
CA SER A 151 4.25 -20.70 10.97
C SER A 151 4.27 -19.22 10.59
N ALA A 152 4.84 -18.35 11.44
CA ALA A 152 5.01 -16.93 11.13
C ALA A 152 5.99 -16.71 9.94
N GLU A 153 7.05 -17.50 9.83
CA GLU A 153 7.97 -17.46 8.69
C GLU A 153 7.29 -17.87 7.38
N ARG A 154 6.41 -18.88 7.40
CA ARG A 154 5.59 -19.24 6.22
C ARG A 154 4.68 -18.12 5.77
N LEU A 155 4.03 -17.44 6.71
CA LEU A 155 3.22 -16.26 6.41
C LEU A 155 4.07 -15.14 5.79
N ALA A 156 5.24 -14.83 6.37
CA ALA A 156 6.14 -13.82 5.88
C ALA A 156 6.67 -14.15 4.48
N HIS A 157 6.99 -15.42 4.22
CA HIS A 157 7.45 -15.90 2.91
C HIS A 157 6.36 -15.73 1.84
N ALA A 158 5.14 -16.19 2.10
CA ALA A 158 4.02 -16.04 1.18
C ALA A 158 3.72 -14.56 0.88
N ALA A 159 3.77 -13.70 1.89
CA ALA A 159 3.58 -12.26 1.72
C ALA A 159 4.66 -11.62 0.83
N GLN A 160 5.92 -12.09 0.94
CA GLN A 160 7.04 -11.58 0.13
C GLN A 160 7.02 -12.10 -1.32
N GLU A 161 6.60 -13.34 -1.54
CA GLU A 161 6.49 -13.91 -2.89
C GLU A 161 5.37 -13.24 -3.68
N GLY A 162 4.24 -12.99 -3.03
CA GLY A 162 3.08 -12.37 -3.67
C GLY A 162 3.25 -10.89 -3.97
N ASN A 163 4.17 -10.17 -3.29
CA ASN A 163 4.25 -8.71 -3.40
C ASN A 163 5.67 -8.16 -3.20
N PRO A 164 6.33 -7.69 -4.30
CA PRO A 164 7.67 -7.11 -4.23
C PRO A 164 7.76 -5.84 -3.36
N TYR A 165 6.68 -5.07 -3.27
CA TYR A 165 6.63 -3.86 -2.45
C TYR A 165 6.63 -4.21 -0.96
N VAL A 166 5.83 -5.18 -0.55
CA VAL A 166 5.80 -5.70 0.83
C VAL A 166 7.17 -6.29 1.21
N ARG A 167 7.82 -7.04 0.28
CA ARG A 167 9.19 -7.53 0.47
C ARG A 167 10.15 -6.40 0.84
N ASN A 168 10.16 -5.32 0.07
CA ASN A 168 11.05 -4.18 0.31
C ASN A 168 10.75 -3.50 1.65
N LEU A 169 9.47 -3.37 2.03
CA LEU A 169 9.09 -2.82 3.32
C LEU A 169 9.58 -3.69 4.49
N LEU A 170 9.45 -5.00 4.38
CA LEU A 170 9.92 -5.94 5.39
C LEU A 170 11.45 -5.91 5.54
N ILE A 171 12.19 -5.83 4.44
CA ILE A 171 13.66 -5.67 4.46
C ILE A 171 14.04 -4.38 5.18
N GLN A 172 13.43 -3.25 4.82
CA GLN A 172 13.69 -1.96 5.47
C GLN A 172 13.34 -1.97 6.95
N TRP A 173 12.26 -2.68 7.33
CA TRP A 173 11.87 -2.79 8.73
C TRP A 173 12.88 -3.59 9.55
N VAL A 174 13.38 -4.71 9.03
CA VAL A 174 14.43 -5.54 9.67
C VAL A 174 15.73 -4.75 9.80
N GLU A 175 16.17 -4.08 8.73
CA GLU A 175 17.38 -3.23 8.75
C GLU A 175 17.27 -2.07 9.73
N GLY A 176 16.09 -1.45 9.84
CA GLY A 176 15.81 -0.34 10.78
C GLY A 176 15.60 -0.81 12.23
N ASN A 177 15.40 -2.10 12.46
CA ASN A 177 15.07 -2.66 13.77
C ASN A 177 15.93 -3.89 14.11
N PRO A 178 17.25 -3.71 14.36
CA PRO A 178 18.18 -4.81 14.57
C PRO A 178 17.85 -5.71 15.78
N ALA A 179 16.87 -5.33 16.60
CA ALA A 179 16.35 -6.17 17.69
C ALA A 179 15.36 -7.24 17.20
N ALA A 180 14.84 -7.13 15.98
CA ALA A 180 13.89 -8.09 15.41
C ALA A 180 14.54 -9.41 14.95
N ASP A 181 15.86 -9.44 14.83
CA ASP A 181 16.65 -10.57 14.31
C ASP A 181 17.28 -11.44 15.44
N ARG A 182 16.97 -11.14 16.70
CA ARG A 182 17.46 -11.87 17.90
C ARG A 182 16.34 -12.66 18.55
#